data_ccd3670be02aeec8e0e8129b44d201b9
#
_entry.id   ccd3670be02aeec8e0e8129b44d201b9
#
_cell.length_a   1.000
_cell.length_b   1.000
_cell.length_c   1.000
_cell.angle_alpha   90.00
_cell.angle_beta   90.00
_cell.angle_gamma   90.00
#
_symmetry.space_group_name_H-M   'P 1'
#
loop_
_entity.id
_entity.type
_entity.pdbx_description
1 polymer ?
#
loop_
_entity_poly.entity_id
_entity_poly.type
_entity_poly.pdbx_seq_one_letter_code
_entity_poly.pdbx_strand_id
1 'polypeptide(L)'
;NRVTQVKTEQTDGYNALQVAFGARKASRVTKPEAGHLAKAGVEAGEILQEFRVPADVVAQYAPGAKVPVTLFTAGQKVDVQGTSIGKGFTGTIKRHNFSSQRASHGNSRSHNVPGSISMAQDPGRVFPGKRMSGHMGDETVTTQNLDVVRVDEARELLLVKGAVPGAKSGFVTVRPAVKAKKGA
;
A
#
# COMPACT_ATOMS: atom_id res chain seq x y z
N ASN A 1 -8.89 -11.23 -8.53
CA ASN A 1 -9.46 -11.02 -7.19
C ASN A 1 -10.62 -12.01 -6.98
N ARG A 2 -10.52 -12.87 -5.93
CA ARG A 2 -11.53 -13.88 -5.59
C ARG A 2 -12.02 -13.66 -4.18
N VAL A 3 -13.33 -13.58 -3.98
CA VAL A 3 -13.94 -13.37 -2.67
C VAL A 3 -13.83 -14.66 -1.86
N THR A 4 -13.15 -14.60 -0.71
CA THR A 4 -12.95 -15.75 0.18
C THR A 4 -13.96 -15.78 1.32
N GLN A 5 -14.37 -14.60 1.80
CA GLN A 5 -15.36 -14.47 2.86
C GLN A 5 -16.14 -13.17 2.71
N VAL A 6 -17.41 -13.23 2.99
CA VAL A 6 -18.29 -12.09 3.11
C VAL A 6 -18.55 -11.84 4.59
N LYS A 7 -18.25 -10.64 5.06
CA LYS A 7 -18.48 -10.21 6.44
C LYS A 7 -19.66 -9.27 6.51
N THR A 8 -20.53 -9.50 7.48
CA THR A 8 -21.72 -8.72 7.70
C THR A 8 -21.76 -8.14 9.10
N GLU A 9 -22.48 -7.05 9.28
CA GLU A 9 -22.62 -6.40 10.59
C GLU A 9 -23.23 -7.33 11.66
N GLN A 10 -24.11 -8.24 11.23
CA GLN A 10 -24.76 -9.20 12.14
C GLN A 10 -23.80 -10.27 12.68
N THR A 11 -22.85 -10.74 11.85
CA THR A 11 -21.94 -11.84 12.21
C THR A 11 -20.59 -11.34 12.72
N ASP A 12 -20.06 -10.29 12.11
CA ASP A 12 -18.68 -9.81 12.32
C ASP A 12 -18.63 -8.40 12.94
N GLY A 13 -19.77 -7.71 13.06
CA GLY A 13 -19.84 -6.35 13.58
C GLY A 13 -19.47 -5.24 12.55
N TYR A 14 -19.20 -5.61 11.31
CA TYR A 14 -18.93 -4.69 10.21
C TYR A 14 -19.12 -5.35 8.85
N ASN A 15 -19.34 -4.54 7.82
CA ASN A 15 -19.51 -4.99 6.45
C ASN A 15 -18.17 -4.96 5.70
N ALA A 16 -17.71 -6.10 5.15
CA ALA A 16 -16.50 -6.20 4.36
C ALA A 16 -16.50 -7.41 3.41
N LEU A 17 -15.70 -7.34 2.37
CA LEU A 17 -15.35 -8.46 1.51
C LEU A 17 -13.89 -8.81 1.74
N GLN A 18 -13.60 -10.06 2.11
CA GLN A 18 -12.25 -10.59 2.13
C GLN A 18 -11.94 -11.18 0.75
N VAL A 19 -10.82 -10.76 0.19
CA VAL A 19 -10.43 -11.08 -1.18
C VAL A 19 -9.04 -11.71 -1.19
N ALA A 20 -8.88 -12.80 -1.95
CA ALA A 20 -7.60 -13.40 -2.27
C ALA A 20 -7.12 -12.92 -3.64
N PHE A 21 -5.84 -12.53 -3.72
CA PHE A 21 -5.18 -12.14 -4.96
C PHE A 21 -3.89 -12.91 -5.18
N GLY A 22 -3.56 -13.16 -6.46
CA GLY A 22 -2.38 -13.92 -6.86
C GLY A 22 -2.57 -15.43 -6.74
N ALA A 23 -1.49 -16.18 -6.86
CA ALA A 23 -1.46 -17.63 -6.76
C ALA A 23 -0.32 -18.09 -5.84
N ARG A 24 -0.62 -18.86 -4.81
CA ARG A 24 0.34 -19.43 -3.88
C ARG A 24 0.45 -20.94 -4.09
N LYS A 25 1.68 -21.45 -4.11
CA LYS A 25 1.90 -22.90 -4.22
C LYS A 25 1.24 -23.64 -3.05
N ALA A 26 0.52 -24.72 -3.32
CA ALA A 26 -0.19 -25.50 -2.30
C ALA A 26 0.73 -25.97 -1.16
N SER A 27 1.99 -26.28 -1.45
CA SER A 27 2.99 -26.68 -0.44
C SER A 27 3.35 -25.58 0.57
N ARG A 28 3.02 -24.33 0.27
CA ARG A 28 3.27 -23.16 1.15
C ARG A 28 2.01 -22.70 1.90
N VAL A 29 0.89 -23.37 1.70
CA VAL A 29 -0.38 -23.06 2.37
C VAL A 29 -0.46 -23.89 3.64
N THR A 30 -0.73 -23.24 4.77
CA THR A 30 -0.92 -23.92 6.04
C THR A 30 -2.29 -24.61 6.09
N LYS A 31 -2.44 -25.67 6.91
CA LYS A 31 -3.72 -26.38 7.06
C LYS A 31 -4.89 -25.47 7.46
N PRO A 32 -4.74 -24.51 8.40
CA PRO A 32 -5.81 -23.57 8.73
C PRO A 32 -6.22 -22.68 7.55
N GLU A 33 -5.24 -22.15 6.81
CA GLU A 33 -5.50 -21.35 5.60
C GLU A 33 -6.23 -22.16 4.52
N ALA A 34 -5.78 -23.40 4.27
CA ALA A 34 -6.44 -24.30 3.33
C ALA A 34 -7.90 -24.59 3.73
N GLY A 35 -8.16 -24.82 5.02
CA GLY A 35 -9.51 -25.01 5.53
C GLY A 35 -10.39 -23.77 5.38
N HIS A 36 -9.83 -22.57 5.58
CA HIS A 36 -10.54 -21.30 5.37
C HIS A 36 -10.92 -21.11 3.89
N LEU A 37 -9.99 -21.32 2.97
CA LEU A 37 -10.20 -21.15 1.54
C LEU A 37 -11.13 -22.21 0.95
N ALA A 38 -11.06 -23.45 1.48
CA ALA A 38 -11.94 -24.54 1.05
C ALA A 38 -13.43 -24.25 1.29
N LYS A 39 -13.78 -23.49 2.35
CA LYS A 39 -15.16 -23.06 2.61
C LYS A 39 -15.73 -22.21 1.48
N ALA A 40 -14.88 -21.43 0.81
CA ALA A 40 -15.26 -20.59 -0.32
C ALA A 40 -15.02 -21.27 -1.68
N GLY A 41 -14.43 -22.47 -1.72
CA GLY A 41 -14.03 -23.15 -2.95
C GLY A 41 -12.99 -22.38 -3.78
N VAL A 42 -12.12 -21.60 -3.12
CA VAL A 42 -11.16 -20.69 -3.76
C VAL A 42 -9.74 -21.22 -3.60
N GLU A 43 -8.96 -21.14 -4.67
CA GLU A 43 -7.52 -21.41 -4.61
C GLU A 43 -6.77 -20.39 -3.77
N ALA A 44 -5.67 -20.84 -3.14
CA ALA A 44 -4.86 -19.98 -2.31
C ALA A 44 -4.24 -18.82 -3.07
N GLY A 45 -4.50 -17.60 -2.61
CA GLY A 45 -3.86 -16.39 -3.05
C GLY A 45 -2.55 -16.13 -2.31
N GLU A 46 -1.72 -15.26 -2.87
CA GLU A 46 -0.50 -14.80 -2.22
C GLU A 46 -0.82 -13.76 -1.14
N ILE A 47 -1.86 -12.97 -1.36
CA ILE A 47 -2.37 -11.97 -0.42
C ILE A 47 -3.83 -12.23 -0.14
N LEU A 48 -4.20 -12.11 1.15
CA LEU A 48 -5.56 -12.01 1.64
C LEU A 48 -5.75 -10.61 2.22
N GLN A 49 -6.75 -9.88 1.74
CA GLN A 49 -7.04 -8.53 2.22
C GLN A 49 -8.53 -8.29 2.35
N GLU A 50 -8.91 -7.51 3.35
CA GLU A 50 -10.30 -7.10 3.56
C GLU A 50 -10.55 -5.69 3.04
N PHE A 51 -11.68 -5.52 2.38
CA PHE A 51 -12.16 -4.24 1.92
C PHE A 51 -13.50 -3.94 2.59
N ARG A 52 -13.54 -2.91 3.41
CA ARG A 52 -14.80 -2.41 3.96
C ARG A 52 -15.59 -1.75 2.85
N VAL A 53 -16.81 -2.22 2.67
CA VAL A 53 -17.74 -1.73 1.65
C VAL A 53 -19.15 -1.62 2.24
N PRO A 54 -20.03 -0.79 1.66
CA PRO A 54 -21.41 -0.69 2.09
C PRO A 54 -22.18 -2.02 1.98
N ALA A 55 -23.25 -2.18 2.74
CA ALA A 55 -24.02 -3.42 2.81
C ALA A 55 -24.65 -3.83 1.47
N ASP A 56 -25.07 -2.86 0.66
CA ASP A 56 -25.61 -3.04 -0.69
C ASP A 56 -24.58 -3.68 -1.64
N VAL A 57 -23.31 -3.31 -1.51
CA VAL A 57 -22.20 -3.91 -2.28
C VAL A 57 -21.88 -5.31 -1.76
N VAL A 58 -21.89 -5.51 -0.44
CA VAL A 58 -21.66 -6.83 0.16
C VAL A 58 -22.68 -7.84 -0.35
N ALA A 59 -23.94 -7.46 -0.46
CA ALA A 59 -25.03 -8.32 -0.94
C ALA A 59 -24.89 -8.80 -2.40
N GLN A 60 -24.05 -8.11 -3.20
CA GLN A 60 -23.83 -8.46 -4.61
C GLN A 60 -22.80 -9.58 -4.79
N TYR A 61 -22.01 -9.88 -3.76
CA TYR A 61 -20.92 -10.86 -3.85
C TYR A 61 -21.16 -12.05 -2.94
N ALA A 62 -20.96 -13.24 -3.49
CA ALA A 62 -20.94 -14.49 -2.74
C ALA A 62 -19.49 -14.98 -2.57
N PRO A 63 -19.20 -15.81 -1.55
CA PRO A 63 -17.93 -16.53 -1.47
C PRO A 63 -17.63 -17.29 -2.77
N GLY A 64 -16.40 -17.21 -3.27
CA GLY A 64 -16.00 -17.79 -4.56
C GLY A 64 -16.17 -16.87 -5.77
N ALA A 65 -16.92 -15.78 -5.66
CA ALA A 65 -17.12 -14.83 -6.76
C ALA A 65 -15.81 -14.12 -7.14
N LYS A 66 -15.64 -13.81 -8.43
CA LYS A 66 -14.55 -12.97 -8.92
C LYS A 66 -14.96 -11.49 -8.88
N VAL A 67 -14.04 -10.63 -8.46
CA VAL A 67 -14.17 -9.18 -8.59
C VAL A 67 -13.45 -8.77 -9.89
N PRO A 68 -14.18 -8.38 -10.95
CA PRO A 68 -13.59 -8.10 -12.24
C PRO A 68 -12.87 -6.75 -12.26
N VAL A 69 -11.96 -6.59 -13.22
CA VAL A 69 -11.27 -5.31 -13.46
C VAL A 69 -12.22 -4.23 -14.02
N THR A 70 -13.33 -4.63 -14.60
CA THR A 70 -14.40 -3.76 -15.13
C THR A 70 -15.13 -2.95 -14.06
N LEU A 71 -14.80 -3.18 -12.76
CA LEU A 71 -15.21 -2.30 -11.67
C LEU A 71 -14.73 -0.85 -11.88
N PHE A 72 -13.65 -0.67 -12.62
CA PHE A 72 -13.08 0.63 -12.95
C PHE A 72 -13.47 1.04 -14.37
N THR A 73 -13.65 2.35 -14.59
CA THR A 73 -13.96 2.92 -15.90
C THR A 73 -12.85 3.84 -16.39
N ALA A 74 -12.67 3.95 -17.71
CA ALA A 74 -11.71 4.90 -18.29
C ALA A 74 -12.10 6.35 -17.89
N GLY A 75 -11.10 7.17 -17.56
CA GLY A 75 -11.28 8.54 -17.08
C GLY A 75 -11.59 8.65 -15.57
N GLN A 76 -11.83 7.54 -14.87
CA GLN A 76 -12.05 7.53 -13.43
C GLN A 76 -10.77 7.91 -12.69
N LYS A 77 -10.90 8.67 -11.59
CA LYS A 77 -9.81 8.93 -10.66
C LYS A 77 -9.71 7.80 -9.62
N VAL A 78 -8.48 7.35 -9.40
CA VAL A 78 -8.18 6.26 -8.45
C VAL A 78 -7.04 6.63 -7.52
N ASP A 79 -7.06 6.03 -6.33
CA ASP A 79 -5.97 6.06 -5.37
C ASP A 79 -5.27 4.70 -5.40
N VAL A 80 -3.95 4.71 -5.55
CA VAL A 80 -3.13 3.49 -5.62
C VAL A 80 -2.22 3.42 -4.40
N GLN A 81 -2.40 2.38 -3.61
CA GLN A 81 -1.61 2.09 -2.43
C GLN A 81 -0.68 0.90 -2.68
N GLY A 82 0.56 1.02 -2.28
CA GLY A 82 1.56 -0.05 -2.38
C GLY A 82 2.69 0.15 -1.39
N THR A 83 3.57 -0.83 -1.29
CA THR A 83 4.78 -0.75 -0.46
C THR A 83 5.91 -0.12 -1.26
N SER A 84 6.44 0.99 -0.78
CA SER A 84 7.54 1.70 -1.43
C SER A 84 8.83 0.87 -1.46
N ILE A 85 9.71 1.14 -2.44
CA ILE A 85 11.00 0.43 -2.53
C ILE A 85 11.84 0.73 -1.29
N GLY A 86 12.25 -0.31 -0.56
CA GLY A 86 13.11 -0.20 0.60
C GLY A 86 14.50 0.33 0.24
N LYS A 87 15.04 1.22 1.06
CA LYS A 87 16.39 1.81 0.91
C LYS A 87 17.30 1.49 2.10
N GLY A 88 16.82 0.65 3.02
CA GLY A 88 17.53 0.26 4.22
C GLY A 88 17.75 1.42 5.20
N PHE A 89 18.79 1.33 6.04
CA PHE A 89 19.19 2.41 6.93
C PHE A 89 19.85 3.52 6.13
N THR A 90 19.31 4.73 6.18
CA THR A 90 19.81 5.89 5.43
C THR A 90 20.14 7.06 6.33
N GLY A 91 21.19 7.81 5.95
CA GLY A 91 21.60 9.04 6.63
C GLY A 91 20.60 10.19 6.38
N THR A 92 20.73 11.24 7.19
CA THR A 92 19.83 12.41 7.16
C THR A 92 19.82 13.15 5.83
N ILE A 93 20.92 13.16 5.10
CA ILE A 93 21.02 13.79 3.78
C ILE A 93 20.06 13.13 2.79
N LYS A 94 20.13 11.80 2.65
CA LYS A 94 19.26 11.07 1.73
C LYS A 94 17.81 10.96 2.24
N ARG A 95 17.64 10.76 3.56
CA ARG A 95 16.32 10.53 4.15
C ARG A 95 15.48 11.80 4.25
N HIS A 96 16.11 12.93 4.56
CA HIS A 96 15.43 14.18 4.88
C HIS A 96 15.90 15.38 4.05
N ASN A 97 16.75 15.16 3.04
CA ASN A 97 17.30 16.20 2.17
C ASN A 97 18.10 17.27 2.93
N PHE A 98 18.85 16.87 3.95
CA PHE A 98 19.77 17.76 4.65
C PHE A 98 20.97 18.07 3.76
N SER A 99 21.53 19.28 3.89
CA SER A 99 22.78 19.66 3.24
C SER A 99 23.95 18.91 3.87
N SER A 100 24.90 18.45 3.06
CA SER A 100 26.15 17.90 3.55
C SER A 100 27.07 19.03 4.07
N GLN A 101 27.99 18.67 4.95
CA GLN A 101 29.08 19.55 5.35
C GLN A 101 30.13 19.66 4.22
N ARG A 102 31.03 20.64 4.34
CA ARG A 102 32.11 20.84 3.37
C ARG A 102 33.01 19.62 3.29
N ALA A 103 33.48 19.29 2.09
CA ALA A 103 34.41 18.17 1.87
C ALA A 103 35.83 18.49 2.31
N SER A 104 36.22 19.77 2.37
CA SER A 104 37.53 20.28 2.75
C SER A 104 37.41 21.49 3.69
N HIS A 105 38.37 22.40 3.68
CA HIS A 105 38.40 23.61 4.54
C HIS A 105 38.36 23.28 6.04
N GLY A 106 39.24 22.33 6.46
CA GLY A 106 39.41 21.94 7.86
C GLY A 106 38.40 20.90 8.39
N ASN A 107 37.45 20.46 7.55
CA ASN A 107 36.55 19.39 7.92
C ASN A 107 37.25 18.02 7.79
N SER A 108 37.42 17.27 8.89
CA SER A 108 38.09 15.97 8.87
C SER A 108 37.14 14.77 8.99
N ARG A 109 36.03 14.86 9.71
CA ARG A 109 35.15 13.69 9.98
C ARG A 109 33.66 13.96 9.85
N SER A 110 33.23 15.21 9.70
CA SER A 110 31.84 15.61 9.83
C SER A 110 31.17 15.86 8.48
N HIS A 111 31.39 15.01 7.45
CA HIS A 111 30.88 15.23 6.10
C HIS A 111 29.38 15.00 5.96
N ASN A 112 28.88 13.89 6.52
CA ASN A 112 27.49 13.42 6.34
C ASN A 112 26.69 13.41 7.65
N VAL A 113 27.03 14.29 8.58
CA VAL A 113 26.36 14.39 9.88
C VAL A 113 25.09 15.28 9.77
N PRO A 114 24.11 15.09 10.67
CA PRO A 114 22.87 15.88 10.67
C PRO A 114 23.09 17.35 11.10
N GLY A 115 24.24 17.70 11.67
CA GLY A 115 24.49 18.97 12.32
C GLY A 115 23.99 19.00 13.76
N SER A 116 23.65 20.19 14.28
CA SER A 116 23.10 20.32 15.62
C SER A 116 21.77 19.56 15.77
N ILE A 117 21.65 18.77 16.85
CA ILE A 117 20.46 17.98 17.15
C ILE A 117 19.58 18.61 18.23
N SER A 118 20.11 19.54 19.03
CA SER A 118 19.39 20.20 20.12
C SER A 118 20.09 21.50 20.53
N MET A 119 19.46 22.21 21.44
CA MET A 119 20.06 23.31 22.20
C MET A 119 20.86 22.72 23.38
N ALA A 120 21.79 23.50 23.97
CA ALA A 120 22.70 23.04 24.99
C ALA A 120 21.98 22.72 26.34
N GLN A 121 22.18 23.54 27.35
CA GLN A 121 21.72 23.27 28.70
C GLN A 121 20.19 23.29 28.84
N ASP A 122 19.52 24.21 28.17
CA ASP A 122 18.06 24.32 28.15
C ASP A 122 17.56 24.21 26.69
N PRO A 123 16.74 23.18 26.37
CA PRO A 123 16.00 22.25 27.24
C PRO A 123 16.76 20.97 27.64
N GLY A 124 18.05 20.82 27.31
CA GLY A 124 18.91 19.65 27.69
C GLY A 124 18.45 18.30 27.14
N ARG A 125 17.63 18.31 26.08
CA ARG A 125 17.07 17.11 25.44
C ARG A 125 16.88 17.32 23.95
N VAL A 126 16.80 16.22 23.21
CA VAL A 126 16.36 16.22 21.80
C VAL A 126 14.82 16.17 21.75
N PHE A 127 14.19 17.06 21.02
CA PHE A 127 12.75 17.08 20.90
C PHE A 127 12.22 15.88 20.11
N PRO A 128 11.02 15.34 20.48
CA PRO A 128 10.33 14.35 19.65
C PRO A 128 10.12 14.86 18.22
N GLY A 129 10.22 13.95 17.23
CA GLY A 129 10.07 14.31 15.82
C GLY A 129 11.32 14.91 15.16
N LYS A 130 12.46 15.03 15.87
CA LYS A 130 13.73 15.44 15.27
C LYS A 130 14.11 14.48 14.14
N ARG A 131 14.36 15.03 12.95
CA ARG A 131 14.76 14.28 11.76
C ARG A 131 16.18 13.74 11.92
N MET A 132 16.31 12.41 11.96
CA MET A 132 17.56 11.69 12.14
C MET A 132 17.69 10.57 11.11
N SER A 133 18.87 9.95 11.02
CA SER A 133 19.09 8.74 10.24
C SER A 133 18.18 7.60 10.71
N GLY A 134 17.86 6.68 9.83
CA GLY A 134 17.02 5.53 10.14
C GLY A 134 16.53 4.82 8.88
N HIS A 135 15.63 3.88 9.07
CA HIS A 135 15.00 3.12 7.97
C HIS A 135 14.27 4.06 7.01
N MET A 136 14.40 3.82 5.71
CA MET A 136 13.73 4.56 4.65
C MET A 136 13.17 3.61 3.60
N GLY A 137 11.96 3.88 3.15
CA GLY A 137 11.23 3.01 2.23
C GLY A 137 10.68 1.76 2.94
N ASP A 138 10.19 0.79 2.16
CA ASP A 138 9.49 -0.41 2.66
C ASP A 138 8.34 -0.06 3.60
N GLU A 139 7.65 1.01 3.26
CA GLU A 139 6.49 1.53 3.98
C GLU A 139 5.31 1.70 3.03
N THR A 140 4.10 1.58 3.55
CA THR A 140 2.88 1.73 2.77
C THR A 140 2.70 3.19 2.36
N VAL A 141 2.66 3.43 1.05
CA VAL A 141 2.48 4.76 0.44
C VAL A 141 1.26 4.73 -0.47
N THR A 142 0.49 5.80 -0.45
CA THR A 142 -0.67 5.97 -1.33
C THR A 142 -0.47 7.15 -2.27
N THR A 143 -0.50 6.90 -3.58
CA THR A 143 -0.55 7.95 -4.60
C THR A 143 -2.00 8.22 -4.94
N GLN A 144 -2.44 9.46 -4.71
CA GLN A 144 -3.85 9.85 -4.86
C GLN A 144 -4.14 10.47 -6.22
N ASN A 145 -5.41 10.37 -6.66
CA ASN A 145 -5.97 11.04 -7.84
C ASN A 145 -5.27 10.70 -9.17
N LEU A 146 -4.87 9.46 -9.36
CA LEU A 146 -4.36 8.99 -10.65
C LEU A 146 -5.52 8.75 -11.62
N ASP A 147 -5.29 9.01 -12.92
CA ASP A 147 -6.30 8.79 -13.95
C ASP A 147 -6.21 7.37 -14.53
N VAL A 148 -7.34 6.68 -14.63
CA VAL A 148 -7.44 5.43 -15.38
C VAL A 148 -7.52 5.77 -16.87
N VAL A 149 -6.53 5.36 -17.64
CA VAL A 149 -6.47 5.62 -19.08
C VAL A 149 -7.33 4.62 -19.84
N ARG A 150 -7.17 3.33 -19.53
CA ARG A 150 -7.88 2.23 -20.18
C ARG A 150 -8.02 1.04 -19.23
N VAL A 151 -9.13 0.34 -19.38
CA VAL A 151 -9.38 -0.98 -18.79
C VAL A 151 -9.36 -2.00 -19.91
N ASP A 152 -8.53 -3.02 -19.81
CA ASP A 152 -8.43 -4.14 -20.76
C ASP A 152 -8.95 -5.40 -20.08
N GLU A 153 -10.19 -5.75 -20.36
CA GLU A 153 -10.86 -6.90 -19.74
C GLU A 153 -10.23 -8.23 -20.18
N ALA A 154 -9.85 -8.35 -21.44
CA ALA A 154 -9.30 -9.61 -21.99
C ALA A 154 -7.97 -10.01 -21.34
N ARG A 155 -7.17 -9.01 -20.94
CA ARG A 155 -5.88 -9.22 -20.28
C ARG A 155 -5.92 -8.97 -18.77
N GLU A 156 -7.09 -8.61 -18.23
CA GLU A 156 -7.27 -8.20 -16.83
C GLU A 156 -6.32 -7.07 -16.41
N LEU A 157 -6.09 -6.08 -17.30
CA LEU A 157 -5.16 -4.97 -17.07
C LEU A 157 -5.88 -3.65 -16.81
N LEU A 158 -5.38 -2.91 -15.83
CA LEU A 158 -5.75 -1.53 -15.54
C LEU A 158 -4.58 -0.61 -15.86
N LEU A 159 -4.73 0.26 -16.87
CA LEU A 159 -3.71 1.24 -17.25
C LEU A 159 -3.96 2.54 -16.52
N VAL A 160 -3.02 2.94 -15.67
CA VAL A 160 -3.10 4.15 -14.84
C VAL A 160 -2.01 5.13 -15.27
N LYS A 161 -2.37 6.42 -15.38
CA LYS A 161 -1.43 7.49 -15.73
C LYS A 161 -0.76 8.02 -14.47
N GLY A 162 0.56 7.88 -14.38
CA GLY A 162 1.37 8.43 -13.29
C GLY A 162 2.23 7.39 -12.59
N ALA A 163 2.82 7.78 -11.47
CA ALA A 163 3.71 6.93 -10.69
C ALA A 163 2.91 6.01 -9.76
N VAL A 164 3.17 4.72 -9.84
CA VAL A 164 2.64 3.69 -8.95
C VAL A 164 3.69 3.38 -7.89
N PRO A 165 3.33 3.33 -6.60
CA PRO A 165 4.30 3.07 -5.53
C PRO A 165 4.81 1.61 -5.56
N GLY A 166 6.09 1.44 -5.26
CA GLY A 166 6.71 0.13 -5.11
C GLY A 166 7.59 -0.30 -6.28
N ALA A 167 8.05 -1.54 -6.21
CA ALA A 167 8.88 -2.17 -7.24
C ALA A 167 8.01 -2.73 -8.37
N LYS A 168 8.63 -3.03 -9.52
CA LYS A 168 7.98 -3.79 -10.59
C LYS A 168 7.53 -5.14 -10.03
N SER A 169 6.35 -5.60 -10.44
CA SER A 169 5.70 -6.82 -9.95
C SER A 169 5.31 -6.80 -8.46
N GLY A 170 5.37 -5.63 -7.82
CA GLY A 170 4.84 -5.45 -6.46
C GLY A 170 3.31 -5.44 -6.44
N PHE A 171 2.74 -5.80 -5.30
CA PHE A 171 1.29 -5.75 -5.09
C PHE A 171 0.83 -4.33 -4.80
N VAL A 172 -0.29 -3.96 -5.41
CA VAL A 172 -0.93 -2.67 -5.18
C VAL A 172 -2.42 -2.85 -4.93
N THR A 173 -2.97 -2.00 -4.09
CA THR A 173 -4.40 -1.87 -3.88
C THR A 173 -4.90 -0.64 -4.60
N VAL A 174 -5.83 -0.82 -5.52
CA VAL A 174 -6.46 0.28 -6.26
C VAL A 174 -7.86 0.52 -5.71
N ARG A 175 -8.19 1.76 -5.41
CA ARG A 175 -9.50 2.18 -4.89
C ARG A 175 -9.99 3.41 -5.65
N PRO A 176 -11.31 3.64 -5.73
CA PRO A 176 -11.82 4.93 -6.19
C PRO A 176 -11.22 6.07 -5.36
N ALA A 177 -10.86 7.18 -6.01
CA ALA A 177 -10.19 8.29 -5.33
C ALA A 177 -11.12 8.96 -4.32
N VAL A 178 -10.64 9.07 -3.07
CA VAL A 178 -11.39 9.70 -1.97
C VAL A 178 -11.64 11.19 -2.23
N LYS A 179 -10.68 11.87 -2.89
CA LYS A 179 -10.75 13.30 -3.20
C LYS A 179 -11.33 13.62 -4.58
N ALA A 180 -11.79 12.63 -5.33
CA ALA A 180 -12.48 12.88 -6.59
C ALA A 180 -13.78 13.65 -6.32
N LYS A 181 -14.03 14.72 -7.09
CA LYS A 181 -15.32 15.42 -7.03
C LYS A 181 -16.40 14.43 -7.45
N LYS A 182 -17.41 14.21 -6.61
CA LYS A 182 -18.60 13.46 -6.97
C LYS A 182 -19.35 14.28 -8.02
N GLY A 183 -19.39 13.79 -9.27
CA GLY A 183 -20.15 14.38 -10.35
C GLY A 183 -19.41 15.50 -11.10
N ALA A 184 -18.62 15.11 -12.06
CA ALA A 184 -18.35 15.83 -13.29
C ALA A 184 -18.67 14.88 -14.43
#